data_8de345141e06868d57aaff93758cb2a1
#
_entry.id   8de345141e06868d57aaff93758cb2a1
#
_cell.length_a   1.000
_cell.length_b   1.000
_cell.length_c   1.000
_cell.angle_alpha   90.00
_cell.angle_beta   90.00
_cell.angle_gamma   90.00
#
_symmetry.space_group_name_H-M   'P 1'
#
loop_
_entity.id
_entity.type
_entity.pdbx_description
1 polymer ?
#
loop_
_entity_poly.entity_id
_entity_poly.type
_entity_poly.pdbx_seq_one_letter_code
_entity_poly.pdbx_strand_id
1 'polypeptide(L)'
;MTIKVGINGMGRIGRMIVRSIYENYKGKIIIKHINNRSSSEICANLLKYDSIHGNFSSLVKSGGNYIKINKEKISYTQHSMINEIKWKKYGVDYVVEC
;
A
#
# COMPACT_ATOMS: atom_id res chain seq x y z
N MET A 1 -18.91 -7.81 4.46
CA MET A 1 -18.47 -7.40 3.12
C MET A 1 -17.11 -6.73 3.20
N THR A 2 -16.19 -7.10 2.34
CA THR A 2 -14.83 -6.57 2.35
C THR A 2 -14.65 -5.55 1.24
N ILE A 3 -14.08 -4.41 1.58
CA ILE A 3 -13.79 -3.34 0.62
C ILE A 3 -12.36 -3.52 0.12
N LYS A 4 -12.17 -3.59 -1.19
CA LYS A 4 -10.87 -3.77 -1.83
C LYS A 4 -10.39 -2.45 -2.39
N VAL A 5 -9.26 -1.96 -1.90
CA VAL A 5 -8.75 -0.65 -2.30
C VAL A 5 -7.38 -0.75 -2.95
N GLY A 6 -7.10 0.21 -3.80
CA GLY A 6 -5.77 0.46 -4.32
C GLY A 6 -5.32 1.82 -3.82
N ILE A 7 -4.01 1.98 -3.62
CA ILE A 7 -3.45 3.24 -3.16
C ILE A 7 -2.53 3.79 -4.23
N ASN A 8 -2.82 5.00 -4.68
CA ASN A 8 -1.97 5.70 -5.64
C ASN A 8 -1.23 6.82 -4.91
N GLY A 9 0.04 6.58 -4.69
CA GLY A 9 0.90 7.50 -3.96
C GLY A 9 1.11 7.04 -2.51
N MET A 10 2.37 6.82 -2.15
CA MET A 10 2.76 6.39 -0.81
C MET A 10 3.59 7.46 -0.11
N GLY A 11 3.13 8.70 -0.23
CA GLY A 11 3.65 9.77 0.58
C GLY A 11 3.21 9.61 2.03
N ARG A 12 3.32 10.69 2.80
CA ARG A 12 2.99 10.65 4.23
C ARG A 12 1.54 10.21 4.48
N ILE A 13 0.60 10.75 3.70
CA ILE A 13 -0.83 10.42 3.87
C ILE A 13 -1.11 8.98 3.47
N GLY A 14 -0.55 8.53 2.34
CA GLY A 14 -0.73 7.14 1.90
C GLY A 14 -0.21 6.14 2.91
N ARG A 15 0.97 6.40 3.49
CA ARG A 15 1.53 5.54 4.52
C ARG A 15 0.66 5.52 5.79
N MET A 16 0.12 6.66 6.16
CA MET A 16 -0.79 6.75 7.32
C MET A 16 -2.05 5.92 7.09
N ILE A 17 -2.60 5.96 5.89
CA ILE A 17 -3.78 5.19 5.51
C ILE A 17 -3.50 3.69 5.59
N VAL A 18 -2.36 3.25 5.06
CA VAL A 18 -1.96 1.83 5.13
C VAL A 18 -1.87 1.37 6.57
N ARG A 19 -1.19 2.14 7.42
CA ARG A 19 -1.04 1.81 8.85
C ARG A 19 -2.41 1.73 9.52
N SER A 20 -3.28 2.70 9.26
CA SER A 20 -4.61 2.73 9.85
C SER A 20 -5.43 1.50 9.46
N ILE A 21 -5.36 1.09 8.21
CA ILE A 21 -6.08 -0.09 7.75
C ILE A 21 -5.62 -1.34 8.51
N TYR A 22 -4.31 -1.54 8.63
CA TYR A 22 -3.78 -2.73 9.30
C TYR A 22 -3.95 -2.70 10.81
N GLU A 23 -4.01 -1.53 11.41
CA GLU A 23 -4.17 -1.39 12.86
C GLU A 23 -5.63 -1.40 13.30
N ASN A 24 -6.55 -0.89 12.47
CA ASN A 24 -7.93 -0.67 12.90
C ASN A 24 -9.00 -1.35 12.04
N TYR A 25 -8.69 -1.65 10.79
CA TYR A 25 -9.70 -2.13 9.83
C TYR A 25 -9.34 -3.45 9.17
N LYS A 26 -8.48 -4.22 9.80
CA LYS A 26 -8.07 -5.52 9.27
C LYS A 26 -9.29 -6.42 9.11
N GLY A 27 -9.43 -7.02 7.93
CA GLY A 27 -10.58 -7.87 7.61
C GLY A 27 -11.77 -7.13 7.03
N LYS A 28 -11.83 -5.79 7.18
CA LYS A 28 -12.90 -4.97 6.61
C LYS A 28 -12.46 -4.27 5.34
N ILE A 29 -11.20 -3.84 5.30
CA ILE A 29 -10.60 -3.18 4.14
C ILE A 29 -9.33 -3.95 3.78
N ILE A 30 -9.21 -4.31 2.51
CA ILE A 30 -8.03 -5.02 2.00
C ILE A 30 -7.36 -4.14 0.95
N ILE A 31 -6.04 -3.97 1.08
CA ILE A 31 -5.25 -3.27 0.08
C ILE A 31 -4.82 -4.30 -0.97
N LYS A 32 -5.26 -4.11 -2.20
CA LYS A 32 -4.97 -5.06 -3.29
C LYS A 32 -3.83 -4.62 -4.17
N HIS A 33 -3.57 -3.32 -4.24
CA HIS A 33 -2.51 -2.79 -5.11
C HIS A 33 -2.03 -1.43 -4.60
N ILE A 34 -0.72 -1.20 -4.74
CA ILE A 34 -0.11 0.09 -4.43
C ILE A 34 0.67 0.53 -5.66
N ASN A 35 0.49 1.77 -6.06
CA ASN A 35 1.33 2.40 -7.08
C ASN A 35 2.04 3.59 -6.45
N ASN A 36 3.34 3.70 -6.70
CA ASN A 36 4.15 4.81 -6.21
C ASN A 36 5.37 4.96 -7.11
N ARG A 37 5.92 6.14 -7.22
CA ARG A 37 7.06 6.38 -8.10
C ARG A 37 8.36 5.79 -7.55
N SER A 38 8.51 5.73 -6.25
CA SER A 38 9.68 5.13 -5.61
C SER A 38 9.62 3.60 -5.67
N SER A 39 10.77 2.95 -5.49
CA SER A 39 10.83 1.50 -5.48
C SER A 39 10.04 0.93 -4.30
N SER A 40 9.66 -0.34 -4.41
CA SER A 40 8.98 -1.04 -3.32
C SER A 40 9.84 -1.09 -2.07
N GLU A 41 11.16 -1.22 -2.22
CA GLU A 41 12.09 -1.24 -1.10
C GLU A 41 12.08 0.08 -0.33
N ILE A 42 12.17 1.20 -1.04
CA ILE A 42 12.12 2.53 -0.41
C ILE A 42 10.78 2.73 0.28
N CYS A 43 9.70 2.38 -0.40
CA CYS A 43 8.36 2.51 0.15
C CYS A 43 8.17 1.66 1.41
N ALA A 44 8.65 0.42 1.39
CA ALA A 44 8.57 -0.47 2.55
C ALA A 44 9.36 0.07 3.73
N ASN A 45 10.55 0.62 3.49
CA ASN A 45 11.37 1.20 4.56
C ASN A 45 10.70 2.41 5.18
N LEU A 46 10.12 3.28 4.36
CA LEU A 46 9.40 4.45 4.86
C LEU A 46 8.17 4.04 5.67
N LEU A 47 7.46 3.01 5.23
CA LEU A 47 6.30 2.50 5.94
C LEU A 47 6.70 1.93 7.31
N LYS A 48 7.80 1.20 7.36
CA LYS A 48 8.32 0.59 8.59
C LYS A 48 8.76 1.61 9.63
N TYR A 49 9.49 2.62 9.19
CA TYR A 49 10.24 3.54 10.07
C TYR A 49 9.79 4.98 9.97
N ASP A 50 8.49 5.21 9.82
CA ASP A 50 7.96 6.56 9.75
C ASP A 50 8.31 7.32 11.04
N SER A 51 9.06 8.41 10.92
CA SER A 51 9.55 9.16 12.08
C SER A 51 8.44 9.87 12.84
N ILE A 52 7.31 10.14 12.18
CA ILE A 52 6.19 10.85 12.83
C ILE A 52 5.29 9.88 13.59
N HIS A 53 5.02 8.73 12.99
CA HIS A 53 4.09 7.75 13.56
C HIS A 53 4.79 6.61 14.27
N GLY A 54 6.12 6.63 14.33
CA GLY A 54 6.90 5.58 14.94
C GLY A 54 6.97 4.31 14.10
N ASN A 55 7.48 3.25 14.70
CA ASN A 55 7.59 1.97 14.01
C ASN A 55 6.24 1.32 13.80
N PHE A 56 6.03 0.78 12.60
CA PHE A 56 4.81 0.05 12.29
C PHE A 56 4.84 -1.30 13.02
N SER A 57 3.72 -1.66 13.64
CA SER A 57 3.63 -2.92 14.39
C SER A 57 3.60 -4.14 13.49
N SER A 58 3.18 -3.99 12.24
CA SER A 58 3.12 -5.09 11.29
C SER A 58 4.49 -5.35 10.66
N LEU A 59 4.74 -6.59 10.27
CA LEU A 59 5.97 -6.98 9.60
C LEU A 59 5.89 -6.61 8.12
N VAL A 60 6.83 -5.79 7.63
CA VAL A 60 6.84 -5.31 6.25
C VAL A 60 8.08 -5.83 5.52
N LYS A 61 7.87 -6.42 4.36
CA LYS A 61 8.94 -6.87 3.46
C LYS A 61 8.63 -6.39 2.05
N SER A 62 9.66 -6.33 1.20
CA SER A 62 9.47 -5.89 -0.18
C SER A 62 10.13 -6.85 -1.16
N GLY A 63 9.55 -6.93 -2.35
CA GLY A 63 10.17 -7.52 -3.52
C GLY A 63 10.13 -6.51 -4.67
N GLY A 64 10.57 -6.91 -5.86
CA GLY A 64 10.63 -5.99 -7.00
C GLY A 64 9.29 -5.40 -7.38
N ASN A 65 8.23 -6.18 -7.30
CA ASN A 65 6.90 -5.77 -7.74
C ASN A 65 5.82 -6.04 -6.68
N TYR A 66 6.21 -6.08 -5.39
CA TYR A 66 5.24 -6.28 -4.31
C TYR A 66 5.77 -5.72 -2.99
N ILE A 67 4.84 -5.48 -2.08
CA ILE A 67 5.10 -5.23 -0.67
C ILE A 67 4.30 -6.26 0.11
N LYS A 68 4.96 -6.94 1.04
CA LYS A 68 4.30 -7.94 1.87
C LYS A 68 4.14 -7.38 3.28
N ILE A 69 2.91 -7.29 3.75
CA ILE A 69 2.60 -6.84 5.11
C ILE A 69 2.02 -8.03 5.86
N ASN A 70 2.71 -8.46 6.90
CA ASN A 70 2.43 -9.71 7.61
C ASN A 70 2.47 -10.87 6.61
N LYS A 71 1.34 -11.52 6.34
CA LYS A 71 1.26 -12.62 5.38
C LYS A 71 0.64 -12.22 4.06
N GLU A 72 0.22 -10.96 3.93
CA GLU A 72 -0.47 -10.48 2.75
C GLU A 72 0.49 -9.84 1.76
N LYS A 73 0.49 -10.35 0.55
CA LYS A 73 1.33 -9.84 -0.54
C LYS A 73 0.52 -8.86 -1.38
N ILE A 74 0.96 -7.61 -1.41
CA ILE A 74 0.29 -6.54 -2.14
C ILE A 74 1.09 -6.23 -3.40
N SER A 75 0.46 -6.30 -4.56
CA SER A 75 1.14 -5.98 -5.82
C SER A 75 1.53 -4.50 -5.85
N TYR A 76 2.64 -4.20 -6.53
CA TYR A 76 3.24 -2.87 -6.52
C TYR A 76 3.68 -2.49 -7.93
N THR A 77 3.37 -1.26 -8.34
CA THR A 77 3.82 -0.70 -9.60
C THR A 77 4.42 0.69 -9.40
N GLN A 78 5.16 1.15 -10.41
CA GLN A 78 5.84 2.45 -10.38
C GLN A 78 5.46 3.32 -11.56
N HIS A 79 4.19 3.30 -11.96
CA HIS A 79 3.72 4.12 -13.07
C HIS A 79 3.63 5.59 -12.65
N SER A 80 4.05 6.48 -13.54
CA SER A 80 3.94 7.92 -13.31
C SER A 80 2.60 8.50 -13.75
N MET A 81 1.90 7.81 -14.66
CA MET A 81 0.61 8.23 -15.17
C MET A 81 -0.50 7.32 -14.64
N ILE A 82 -1.56 7.92 -14.12
CA ILE A 82 -2.65 7.16 -13.51
C ILE A 82 -3.35 6.22 -14.49
N ASN A 83 -3.46 6.61 -15.76
CA ASN A 83 -4.12 5.78 -16.77
C ASN A 83 -3.30 4.56 -17.21
N GLU A 84 -2.06 4.46 -16.78
CA GLU A 84 -1.24 3.27 -17.00
C GLU A 84 -1.54 2.15 -16.00
N ILE A 85 -2.21 2.48 -14.91
CA ILE A 85 -2.47 1.54 -13.83
C ILE A 85 -3.77 0.78 -14.10
N LYS A 86 -3.67 -0.54 -14.14
CA LYS A 86 -4.83 -1.39 -14.43
C LYS A 86 -5.46 -1.91 -13.14
N TRP A 87 -6.14 -1.01 -12.45
CA TRP A 87 -6.70 -1.30 -11.13
C TRP A 87 -7.64 -2.51 -11.11
N LYS A 88 -8.46 -2.67 -12.15
CA LYS A 88 -9.39 -3.80 -12.23
C LYS A 88 -8.67 -5.15 -12.30
N LYS A 89 -7.51 -5.19 -12.92
CA LYS A 89 -6.69 -6.39 -13.01
C LYS A 89 -6.28 -6.89 -11.62
N TYR A 90 -6.10 -5.97 -10.68
CA TYR A 90 -5.69 -6.29 -9.33
C TYR A 90 -6.86 -6.48 -8.36
N GLY A 91 -8.09 -6.41 -8.85
CA GLY A 91 -9.28 -6.62 -8.02
C GLY A 91 -9.63 -5.44 -7.13
N VAL A 92 -9.25 -4.23 -7.54
CA VAL A 92 -9.48 -3.01 -6.78
C VAL A 92 -10.88 -2.45 -7.08
N ASP A 93 -11.65 -2.18 -6.03
CA ASP A 93 -12.97 -1.55 -6.16
C ASP A 93 -12.89 -0.02 -6.05
N TYR A 94 -12.00 0.48 -5.18
CA TYR A 94 -11.83 1.91 -4.95
C TYR A 94 -10.36 2.27 -4.94
N VAL A 95 -10.03 3.41 -5.54
CA VAL A 95 -8.66 3.92 -5.55
C VAL A 95 -8.58 5.14 -4.64
N VAL A 96 -7.60 5.12 -3.72
CA VAL A 96 -7.32 6.25 -2.85
C VAL A 96 -6.17 7.04 -3.46
N GLU A 97 -6.44 8.29 -3.82
CA GLU A 97 -5.43 9.21 -4.36
C GLU A 97 -4.77 9.96 -3.20
N CYS A 98 -3.45 9.82 -3.11
CA CYS A 98 -2.71 10.48 -2.02
C CYS A 98 -1.62 11.43 -2.51
#